data_f313af09a9ab73f0deaa17f603ca2996
#
_entry.id   f313af09a9ab73f0deaa17f603ca2996
#
_cell.length_a   1.000
_cell.length_b   1.000
_cell.length_c   1.000
_cell.angle_alpha   90.00
_cell.angle_beta   90.00
_cell.angle_gamma   90.00
#
_symmetry.space_group_name_H-M   'P 1'
#
loop_
_entity.id
_entity.type
_entity.pdbx_description
1 polymer ?
#
loop_
_entity_poly.entity_id
_entity_poly.type
_entity_poly.pdbx_seq_one_letter_code
_entity_poly.pdbx_strand_id
1 'polypeptide(L)'
;MGVVTITVNSAESFRQRIKAAFAGKRQHEQISFESFDLLWKVLAPNRMALVKTLTGVGPVTLREAARRVGRDVRAVHADVHMLLDAGVLRKDERGLIEFPYTAVHVDFMLKTAA
;
A
#
# COMPACT_ATOMS: atom_id res chain seq x y z
N MET A 1 -3.37 0.27 15.28
CA MET A 1 -2.91 0.07 13.92
C MET A 1 -1.56 0.71 13.77
N GLY A 2 -0.65 0.05 13.18
CA GLY A 2 0.72 0.45 13.19
C GLY A 2 1.26 0.79 11.83
N VAL A 3 2.51 0.47 11.64
CA VAL A 3 3.24 0.69 10.39
C VAL A 3 3.03 -0.50 9.48
N VAL A 4 2.81 -0.23 8.19
CA VAL A 4 2.82 -1.27 7.16
C VAL A 4 4.12 -1.13 6.36
N THR A 5 4.71 -2.26 5.96
CA THR A 5 5.87 -2.27 5.09
C THR A 5 5.45 -2.69 3.68
N ILE A 6 5.78 -1.86 2.71
CA ILE A 6 5.58 -2.19 1.30
C ILE A 6 6.90 -2.72 0.76
N THR A 7 6.87 -3.90 0.17
CA THR A 7 8.09 -4.58 -0.29
C THR A 7 7.84 -5.29 -1.62
N VAL A 8 8.93 -5.66 -2.28
CA VAL A 8 8.87 -6.49 -3.49
C VAL A 8 9.10 -7.93 -3.06
N ASN A 9 8.20 -8.82 -3.48
CA ASN A 9 8.20 -10.21 -3.08
C ASN A 9 9.26 -10.98 -3.87
N SER A 10 10.36 -11.33 -3.21
CA SER A 10 11.40 -12.19 -3.76
C SER A 10 11.42 -13.52 -3.02
N ALA A 11 12.06 -14.54 -3.62
CA ALA A 11 12.23 -15.83 -2.96
C ALA A 11 12.99 -15.70 -1.63
N GLU A 12 13.97 -14.81 -1.60
CA GLU A 12 14.74 -14.56 -0.38
C GLU A 12 13.89 -13.92 0.72
N SER A 13 13.10 -12.91 0.37
CA SER A 13 12.17 -12.28 1.31
C SER A 13 11.18 -13.28 1.88
N PHE A 14 10.67 -14.17 1.03
CA PHE A 14 9.75 -15.22 1.44
C PHE A 14 10.40 -16.17 2.43
N ARG A 15 11.63 -16.61 2.15
CA ARG A 15 12.39 -17.49 3.04
C ARG A 15 12.65 -16.83 4.40
N GLN A 16 13.01 -15.55 4.40
CA GLN A 16 13.25 -14.82 5.63
C GLN A 16 11.99 -14.69 6.48
N ARG A 17 10.84 -14.47 5.84
CA ARG A 17 9.56 -14.40 6.56
C ARG A 17 9.19 -15.74 7.18
N ILE A 18 9.43 -16.83 6.49
CA ILE A 18 9.20 -18.17 7.01
C ILE A 18 10.09 -18.42 8.22
N LYS A 19 11.39 -18.10 8.13
CA LYS A 19 12.33 -18.23 9.25
C LYS A 19 11.87 -17.43 10.47
N ALA A 20 11.43 -16.19 10.26
CA ALA A 20 10.96 -15.34 11.33
C ALA A 20 9.71 -15.92 11.99
N ALA A 21 8.80 -16.48 11.20
CA ALA A 21 7.59 -17.12 11.72
C ALA A 21 7.94 -18.33 12.57
N PHE A 22 8.86 -19.19 12.10
CA PHE A 22 9.32 -20.35 12.87
C PHE A 22 10.05 -19.97 14.14
N ALA A 23 10.74 -18.84 14.14
CA ALA A 23 11.45 -18.33 15.32
C ALA A 23 10.50 -17.65 16.31
N GLY A 24 9.22 -17.55 16.00
CA GLY A 24 8.24 -16.89 16.87
C GLY A 24 8.35 -15.37 16.89
N LYS A 25 9.07 -14.79 15.94
CA LYS A 25 9.20 -13.33 15.87
C LYS A 25 7.92 -12.72 15.32
N ARG A 26 7.50 -11.62 15.94
CA ARG A 26 6.38 -10.83 15.43
C ARG A 26 6.74 -10.26 14.07
N GLN A 27 5.86 -10.49 13.10
CA GLN A 27 6.01 -9.86 11.80
C GLN A 27 5.06 -8.68 11.70
N HIS A 28 5.56 -7.57 11.16
CA HIS A 28 4.73 -6.41 10.83
C HIS A 28 3.87 -6.73 9.62
N GLU A 29 2.72 -6.07 9.50
CA GLU A 29 1.90 -6.19 8.31
C GLU A 29 2.67 -5.73 7.09
N GLN A 30 2.50 -6.44 5.99
CA GLN A 30 3.21 -6.18 4.75
C GLN A 30 2.25 -6.15 3.57
N ILE A 31 2.57 -5.29 2.62
CA ILE A 31 1.95 -5.27 1.30
C ILE A 31 3.08 -5.61 0.32
N SER A 32 2.94 -6.75 -0.38
CA SER A 32 3.98 -7.25 -1.26
C SER A 32 3.58 -7.08 -2.72
N PHE A 33 4.52 -6.63 -3.55
CA PHE A 33 4.38 -6.58 -5.00
C PHE A 33 5.27 -7.64 -5.63
N GLU A 34 4.79 -8.25 -6.71
CA GLU A 34 5.53 -9.32 -7.38
C GLU A 34 6.83 -8.83 -8.03
N SER A 35 6.87 -7.56 -8.44
CA SER A 35 8.03 -7.00 -9.11
C SER A 35 8.14 -5.50 -8.84
N PHE A 36 9.33 -4.95 -9.08
CA PHE A 36 9.55 -3.50 -9.04
C PHE A 36 8.67 -2.77 -10.06
N ASP A 37 8.54 -3.33 -11.24
CA ASP A 37 7.73 -2.71 -12.28
C ASP A 37 6.28 -2.56 -11.84
N LEU A 38 5.74 -3.58 -11.20
CA LEU A 38 4.38 -3.53 -10.69
C LEU A 38 4.26 -2.50 -9.56
N LEU A 39 5.23 -2.49 -8.64
CA LEU A 39 5.25 -1.52 -7.54
C LEU A 39 5.22 -0.09 -8.08
N TRP A 40 6.11 0.23 -9.02
CA TRP A 40 6.18 1.57 -9.60
C TRP A 40 4.95 1.94 -10.40
N LYS A 41 4.33 0.96 -11.05
CA LYS A 41 3.10 1.17 -11.80
C LYS A 41 1.94 1.53 -10.88
N VAL A 42 1.79 0.79 -9.79
CA VAL A 42 0.67 1.00 -8.84
C VAL A 42 0.91 2.23 -7.98
N LEU A 43 2.13 2.40 -7.48
CA LEU A 43 2.48 3.51 -6.60
C LEU A 43 3.06 4.71 -7.36
N ALA A 44 2.48 5.00 -8.50
CA ALA A 44 2.80 6.21 -9.25
C ALA A 44 2.53 7.47 -8.39
N PRO A 45 3.16 8.61 -8.71
CA PRO A 45 3.11 9.79 -7.83
C PRO A 45 1.71 10.21 -7.40
N ASN A 46 0.73 10.19 -8.32
CA ASN A 46 -0.64 10.55 -7.98
C ASN A 46 -1.27 9.60 -6.96
N ARG A 47 -0.99 8.30 -7.08
CA ARG A 47 -1.52 7.30 -6.16
C ARG A 47 -0.79 7.34 -4.83
N MET A 48 0.53 7.58 -4.83
CA MET A 48 1.27 7.77 -3.58
C MET A 48 0.79 9.00 -2.81
N ALA A 49 0.46 10.08 -3.50
CA ALA A 49 -0.11 11.26 -2.87
C ALA A 49 -1.44 10.93 -2.19
N LEU A 50 -2.25 10.09 -2.83
CA LEU A 50 -3.52 9.64 -2.26
C LEU A 50 -3.29 8.79 -1.01
N VAL A 51 -2.38 7.83 -1.06
CA VAL A 51 -2.02 7.00 0.10
C VAL A 51 -1.52 7.87 1.24
N LYS A 52 -0.64 8.82 0.95
CA LYS A 52 -0.11 9.74 1.94
C LYS A 52 -1.24 10.55 2.61
N THR A 53 -2.17 11.04 1.80
CA THR A 53 -3.29 11.84 2.30
C THR A 53 -4.21 11.03 3.21
N LEU A 54 -4.40 9.74 2.91
CA LEU A 54 -5.30 8.87 3.67
C LEU A 54 -4.64 8.19 4.87
N THR A 55 -3.33 8.32 5.01
CA THR A 55 -2.59 7.73 6.14
C THR A 55 -3.08 8.32 7.45
N GLY A 56 -3.55 7.46 8.36
CA GLY A 56 -4.02 7.86 9.69
C GLY A 56 -5.35 8.59 9.73
N VAL A 57 -6.05 8.68 8.61
CA VAL A 57 -7.31 9.47 8.54
C VAL A 57 -8.53 8.65 8.94
N GLY A 58 -8.49 7.34 8.67
CA GLY A 58 -9.65 6.47 8.87
C GLY A 58 -10.52 6.37 7.61
N PRO A 59 -11.69 5.71 7.71
CA PRO A 59 -12.55 5.51 6.56
C PRO A 59 -13.14 6.81 6.03
N VAL A 60 -13.11 7.00 4.71
CA VAL A 60 -13.69 8.17 4.05
C VAL A 60 -14.42 7.76 2.78
N THR A 61 -15.31 8.63 2.30
CA THR A 61 -15.95 8.44 1.01
C THR A 61 -14.98 8.76 -0.11
N LEU A 62 -15.27 8.26 -1.30
CA LEU A 62 -14.50 8.59 -2.50
C LEU A 62 -14.46 10.11 -2.75
N ARG A 63 -15.58 10.79 -2.55
CA ARG A 63 -15.67 12.24 -2.73
C ARG A 63 -14.78 12.97 -1.73
N GLU A 64 -14.76 12.50 -0.47
CA GLU A 64 -13.90 13.10 0.54
C GLU A 64 -12.42 12.90 0.21
N ALA A 65 -12.05 11.72 -0.27
CA ALA A 65 -10.69 11.45 -0.72
C ALA A 65 -10.28 12.39 -1.85
N ALA A 66 -11.17 12.56 -2.84
CA ALA A 66 -10.93 13.47 -3.96
C ALA A 66 -10.75 14.92 -3.48
N ARG A 67 -11.60 15.35 -2.56
CA ARG A 67 -11.50 16.69 -1.98
C ARG A 67 -10.17 16.91 -1.26
N ARG A 68 -9.73 15.92 -0.49
CA ARG A 68 -8.48 16.02 0.28
C ARG A 68 -7.25 16.10 -0.62
N VAL A 69 -7.24 15.39 -1.75
CA VAL A 69 -6.11 15.49 -2.69
C VAL A 69 -6.28 16.61 -3.72
N GLY A 70 -7.43 17.27 -3.74
CA GLY A 70 -7.67 18.40 -4.65
C GLY A 70 -7.77 17.99 -6.12
N ARG A 71 -8.33 16.80 -6.40
CA ARG A 71 -8.43 16.27 -7.76
C ARG A 71 -9.86 15.87 -8.10
N ASP A 72 -10.13 15.76 -9.39
CA ASP A 72 -11.44 15.34 -9.89
C ASP A 72 -11.81 13.93 -9.40
N VAL A 73 -13.08 13.76 -9.03
CA VAL A 73 -13.59 12.48 -8.49
C VAL A 73 -13.36 11.32 -9.47
N ARG A 74 -13.52 11.56 -10.78
CA ARG A 74 -13.32 10.51 -11.78
C ARG A 74 -11.89 10.01 -11.82
N ALA A 75 -10.94 10.93 -11.74
CA ALA A 75 -9.53 10.56 -11.72
C ALA A 75 -9.15 9.82 -10.44
N VAL A 76 -9.67 10.29 -9.31
CA VAL A 76 -9.43 9.64 -8.02
C VAL A 76 -10.10 8.28 -7.96
N HIS A 77 -11.29 8.12 -8.56
CA HIS A 77 -11.98 6.84 -8.64
C HIS A 77 -11.08 5.77 -9.31
N ALA A 78 -10.47 6.11 -10.44
CA ALA A 78 -9.57 5.18 -11.13
C ALA A 78 -8.37 4.81 -10.27
N ASP A 79 -7.75 5.80 -9.60
CA ASP A 79 -6.62 5.57 -8.72
C ASP A 79 -6.98 4.71 -7.51
N VAL A 80 -8.14 4.98 -6.90
CA VAL A 80 -8.63 4.20 -5.76
C VAL A 80 -8.87 2.75 -6.16
N HIS A 81 -9.48 2.52 -7.32
CA HIS A 81 -9.72 1.15 -7.80
C HIS A 81 -8.41 0.39 -8.01
N MET A 82 -7.41 1.03 -8.59
CA MET A 82 -6.10 0.39 -8.75
C MET A 82 -5.46 0.05 -7.40
N LEU A 83 -5.57 0.94 -6.43
CA LEU A 83 -5.02 0.70 -5.09
C LEU A 83 -5.81 -0.37 -4.32
N LEU A 84 -7.12 -0.44 -4.50
CA LEU A 84 -7.94 -1.52 -3.92
C LEU A 84 -7.57 -2.86 -4.53
N ASP A 85 -7.43 -2.94 -5.85
CA ASP A 85 -7.09 -4.17 -6.56
C ASP A 85 -5.70 -4.68 -6.15
N ALA A 86 -4.78 -3.77 -5.87
CA ALA A 86 -3.43 -4.12 -5.43
C ALA A 86 -3.34 -4.45 -3.94
N GLY A 87 -4.43 -4.30 -3.19
CA GLY A 87 -4.45 -4.57 -1.75
C GLY A 87 -3.85 -3.46 -0.90
N VAL A 88 -3.61 -2.29 -1.48
CA VAL A 88 -3.04 -1.15 -0.74
C VAL A 88 -4.10 -0.44 0.08
N LEU A 89 -5.26 -0.22 -0.50
CA LEU A 89 -6.41 0.35 0.21
C LEU A 89 -7.41 -0.75 0.55
N ARG A 90 -8.24 -0.49 1.55
CA ARG A 90 -9.35 -1.34 1.95
C ARG A 90 -10.67 -0.61 1.78
N LYS A 91 -11.72 -1.37 1.51
CA LYS A 91 -13.08 -0.86 1.43
C LYS A 91 -13.92 -1.60 2.45
N ASP A 92 -14.66 -0.86 3.26
CA ASP A 92 -15.53 -1.47 4.29
C ASP A 92 -16.93 -1.78 3.74
N GLU A 93 -17.78 -2.35 4.61
CA GLU A 93 -19.15 -2.75 4.25
C GLU A 93 -20.01 -1.59 3.80
N ARG A 94 -19.69 -0.38 4.26
CA ARG A 94 -20.43 0.85 3.92
C ARG A 94 -19.93 1.47 2.61
N GLY A 95 -18.91 0.90 1.99
CA GLY A 95 -18.30 1.45 0.80
C GLY A 95 -17.28 2.55 1.07
N LEU A 96 -16.89 2.75 2.33
CA LEU A 96 -15.85 3.70 2.68
C LEU A 96 -14.47 3.10 2.44
N ILE A 97 -13.54 3.94 2.03
CA ILE A 97 -12.17 3.51 1.74
C ILE A 97 -11.23 4.02 2.81
N GLU A 98 -10.17 3.25 3.07
CA GLU A 98 -9.15 3.65 4.04
C GLU A 98 -7.80 3.03 3.73
N PHE A 99 -6.77 3.71 4.20
CA PHE A 99 -5.44 3.15 4.37
C PHE A 99 -5.25 2.96 5.87
N PRO A 100 -5.47 1.74 6.41
CA PRO A 100 -5.69 1.54 7.85
C PRO A 100 -4.39 1.51 8.66
N TYR A 101 -3.46 2.38 8.33
CA TYR A 101 -2.16 2.44 9.00
C TYR A 101 -1.80 3.88 9.34
N THR A 102 -0.93 4.05 10.32
CA THR A 102 -0.46 5.37 10.74
C THR A 102 0.82 5.79 10.04
N ALA A 103 1.52 4.83 9.43
CA ALA A 103 2.74 5.10 8.68
C ALA A 103 2.99 3.99 7.67
N VAL A 104 3.76 4.29 6.64
CA VAL A 104 4.16 3.31 5.65
C VAL A 104 5.68 3.35 5.47
N HIS A 105 6.29 2.17 5.48
CA HIS A 105 7.71 2.00 5.21
C HIS A 105 7.85 1.27 3.88
N VAL A 106 8.49 1.88 2.90
CA VAL A 106 8.75 1.24 1.61
C VAL A 106 10.15 0.67 1.67
N ASP A 107 10.25 -0.65 1.54
CA ASP A 107 11.53 -1.36 1.71
C ASP A 107 11.79 -2.25 0.50
N PHE A 108 12.78 -1.87 -0.29
CA PHE A 108 13.25 -2.67 -1.39
C PHE A 108 14.75 -2.44 -1.59
N MET A 109 15.39 -3.39 -2.26
CA MET A 109 16.82 -3.31 -2.55
C MET A 109 17.03 -3.39 -4.07
N LEU A 110 17.74 -2.41 -4.60
CA LEU A 110 18.21 -2.44 -5.98
C LEU A 110 19.63 -2.98 -5.99
N LYS A 111 19.82 -4.10 -6.68
CA LYS A 111 21.13 -4.75 -6.79
C LYS A 111 21.68 -4.56 -8.19
N THR A 112 23.02 -4.58 -8.30
CA THR A 112 23.66 -4.58 -9.62
C THR A 112 23.31 -5.86 -10.36
N ALA A 113 23.25 -5.75 -11.69
CA ALA A 113 22.92 -6.89 -12.54
C ALA A 113 24.08 -7.89 -12.69
N ALA A 114 25.26 -7.53 -12.27
CA ALA A 114 26.45 -8.40 -12.39
C ALA A 114 26.62 -9.32 -11.20
#